data_fab0dd79fbdeb68f879f44df00398f34
#
_entry.id   fab0dd79fbdeb68f879f44df00398f34
#
_cell.length_a   1.000
_cell.length_b   1.000
_cell.length_c   1.000
_cell.angle_alpha   90.00
_cell.angle_beta   90.00
_cell.angle_gamma   90.00
#
_symmetry.space_group_name_H-M   'P 1'
#
loop_
_entity.id
_entity.type
_entity.pdbx_description
1 polymer ?
#
loop_
_entity_poly.entity_id
_entity_poly.type
_entity_poly.pdbx_seq_one_letter_code
_entity_poly.pdbx_strand_id
1 'polypeptide(L)'
;MKTANNYKTINPVRNQAQIRVLGDAARKVLALGFGKKMPSDRILSGYFQENRSCGSNDRAFISETIYSLLRFWGFVRLYLPVERREELEHGHILLTAHELVALLMSGTFISGDLDKAEFIRTAEKFPALPRALENPTARANQLSEYFGCKQKISDKDLIPEWIYDSLPENMDKERFLKIISLRPPMWIRTQCPDTQKVIDELAAVGAVVKKHEVLTSAYSVRAKVNLFTLDSFRSGAFEIQDLASQCVGIVAAPKAGERWLDPCAGAGGKTLQLAQMMNRKGSVLAGDIRAEKLEDLKKRARRAGFPNISTKPHNGSSWKGKHQFDGVLVDAPCSCSGVWRRNPGAQWKLTPQDIDDLSGTQFEILGNYANAVKTGGTMIYATCSIFDRENCDVVRKFLAAHEEYKLDPFPHPIYGNIVPGMVRIDSIDGDCDALFVARLRKVK
;
A
#
# COMPACT_ATOMS: atom_id res chain seq x y z
N MET A 1 -2.50 -17.21 -23.86
CA MET A 1 -1.56 -18.31 -23.53
C MET A 1 -2.09 -19.06 -22.33
N LYS A 2 -2.28 -20.35 -22.46
CA LYS A 2 -2.95 -21.26 -21.51
C LYS A 2 -2.24 -21.23 -20.15
N THR A 3 -2.88 -20.65 -19.12
CA THR A 3 -2.53 -20.94 -17.73
C THR A 3 -2.91 -22.38 -17.47
N ALA A 4 -1.92 -23.24 -17.27
CA ALA A 4 -2.13 -24.63 -16.97
C ALA A 4 -3.00 -24.78 -15.72
N ASN A 5 -4.08 -25.49 -15.90
CA ASN A 5 -5.15 -25.80 -14.95
C ASN A 5 -4.60 -26.66 -13.77
N ASN A 6 -3.94 -26.03 -12.79
CA ASN A 6 -3.35 -26.70 -11.63
C ASN A 6 -4.39 -27.25 -10.63
N TYR A 7 -5.69 -27.01 -10.86
CA TYR A 7 -6.77 -27.45 -9.97
C TYR A 7 -7.54 -28.67 -10.45
N LYS A 8 -7.20 -29.26 -11.62
CA LYS A 8 -8.01 -30.27 -12.31
C LYS A 8 -7.92 -31.70 -11.79
N THR A 9 -7.05 -32.04 -10.86
CA THR A 9 -6.92 -33.43 -10.37
C THR A 9 -6.62 -33.47 -8.86
N ILE A 10 -7.59 -33.08 -8.03
CA ILE A 10 -7.36 -33.11 -6.58
C ILE A 10 -8.45 -34.01 -5.95
N ASN A 11 -7.99 -34.93 -5.10
CA ASN A 11 -8.80 -35.83 -4.27
C ASN A 11 -9.84 -34.98 -3.47
N PRO A 12 -11.15 -35.31 -3.52
CA PRO A 12 -12.21 -34.55 -2.83
C PRO A 12 -11.95 -34.31 -1.32
N VAL A 13 -11.34 -35.27 -0.62
CA VAL A 13 -10.97 -35.17 0.79
C VAL A 13 -9.93 -34.07 1.02
N ARG A 14 -8.92 -33.96 0.13
CA ARG A 14 -7.91 -32.92 0.19
C ARG A 14 -8.50 -31.55 -0.09
N ASN A 15 -9.44 -31.44 -1.02
CA ASN A 15 -10.14 -30.21 -1.35
C ASN A 15 -10.91 -29.67 -0.15
N GLN A 16 -11.70 -30.53 0.52
CA GLN A 16 -12.44 -30.14 1.73
C GLN A 16 -11.52 -29.70 2.87
N ALA A 17 -10.38 -30.39 3.07
CA ALA A 17 -9.40 -29.99 4.07
C ALA A 17 -8.81 -28.60 3.75
N GLN A 18 -8.50 -28.31 2.48
CA GLN A 18 -7.99 -27.01 2.03
C GLN A 18 -9.03 -25.90 2.21
N ILE A 19 -10.29 -26.15 1.94
CA ILE A 19 -11.39 -25.18 2.16
C ILE A 19 -11.60 -24.92 3.66
N ARG A 20 -11.48 -25.93 4.51
CA ARG A 20 -11.55 -25.74 5.97
C ARG A 20 -10.45 -24.80 6.47
N VAL A 21 -9.20 -25.03 6.07
CA VAL A 21 -8.05 -24.18 6.41
C VAL A 21 -8.25 -22.75 5.88
N LEU A 22 -8.77 -22.60 4.66
CA LEU A 22 -9.14 -21.30 4.10
C LEU A 22 -10.19 -20.58 4.94
N GLY A 23 -11.25 -21.27 5.36
CA GLY A 23 -12.31 -20.73 6.21
C GLY A 23 -11.78 -20.27 7.57
N ASP A 24 -10.92 -21.07 8.21
CA ASP A 24 -10.30 -20.73 9.50
C ASP A 24 -9.39 -19.49 9.38
N ALA A 25 -8.58 -19.40 8.34
CA ALA A 25 -7.74 -18.25 8.06
C ALA A 25 -8.59 -16.98 7.81
N ALA A 26 -9.65 -17.11 7.01
CA ALA A 26 -10.55 -16.00 6.71
C ALA A 26 -11.28 -15.50 7.95
N ARG A 27 -11.78 -16.39 8.80
CA ARG A 27 -12.41 -16.04 10.09
C ARG A 27 -11.45 -15.23 10.95
N LYS A 28 -10.18 -15.67 11.08
CA LYS A 28 -9.15 -14.98 11.85
C LYS A 28 -8.85 -13.59 11.26
N VAL A 29 -8.78 -13.47 9.92
CA VAL A 29 -8.55 -12.19 9.23
C VAL A 29 -9.72 -11.22 9.44
N LEU A 30 -10.95 -11.67 9.31
CA LEU A 30 -12.11 -10.82 9.53
C LEU A 30 -12.22 -10.37 11.00
N ALA A 31 -12.11 -11.30 11.96
CA ALA A 31 -12.21 -10.99 13.37
C ALA A 31 -11.14 -10.01 13.86
N LEU A 32 -9.87 -10.28 13.58
CA LEU A 32 -8.76 -9.40 14.01
C LEU A 32 -8.64 -8.16 13.13
N GLY A 33 -8.98 -8.30 11.85
CA GLY A 33 -8.95 -7.20 10.90
C GLY A 33 -9.96 -6.12 11.25
N PHE A 34 -11.22 -6.46 11.39
CA PHE A 34 -12.27 -5.50 11.72
C PHE A 34 -12.27 -5.15 13.22
N GLY A 35 -12.24 -6.14 14.13
CA GLY A 35 -12.35 -5.88 15.57
C GLY A 35 -11.13 -5.19 16.19
N LYS A 36 -9.91 -5.49 15.71
CA LYS A 36 -8.65 -4.92 16.25
C LYS A 36 -7.90 -4.02 15.28
N LYS A 37 -8.49 -3.66 14.16
CA LYS A 37 -7.88 -2.88 13.07
C LYS A 37 -6.49 -3.42 12.64
N MET A 38 -6.23 -4.72 12.83
CA MET A 38 -4.93 -5.33 12.52
C MET A 38 -4.75 -5.51 11.00
N PRO A 39 -3.56 -5.23 10.42
CA PRO A 39 -3.29 -5.46 9.00
C PRO A 39 -3.40 -6.94 8.61
N SER A 40 -4.05 -7.21 7.47
CA SER A 40 -4.36 -8.58 7.01
C SER A 40 -3.10 -9.41 6.70
N ASP A 41 -2.05 -8.79 6.21
CA ASP A 41 -0.74 -9.42 5.96
C ASP A 41 -0.09 -9.92 7.26
N ARG A 42 -0.15 -9.14 8.33
CA ARG A 42 0.35 -9.53 9.66
C ARG A 42 -0.44 -10.70 10.23
N ILE A 43 -1.78 -10.67 10.10
CA ILE A 43 -2.66 -11.75 10.57
C ILE A 43 -2.34 -13.05 9.81
N LEU A 44 -2.24 -12.99 8.48
CA LEU A 44 -1.91 -14.14 7.65
C LEU A 44 -0.50 -14.67 7.91
N SER A 45 0.48 -13.79 8.12
CA SER A 45 1.84 -14.20 8.48
C SER A 45 1.85 -14.98 9.79
N GLY A 46 1.15 -14.48 10.83
CA GLY A 46 0.99 -15.20 12.10
C GLY A 46 0.25 -16.54 11.93
N TYR A 47 -0.83 -16.55 11.16
CA TYR A 47 -1.58 -17.76 10.85
C TYR A 47 -0.71 -18.85 10.23
N PHE A 48 0.14 -18.50 9.24
CA PHE A 48 1.03 -19.45 8.59
C PHE A 48 2.22 -19.90 9.46
N GLN A 49 2.61 -19.12 10.46
CA GLN A 49 3.60 -19.55 11.47
C GLN A 49 3.02 -20.62 12.40
N GLU A 50 1.76 -20.49 12.76
CA GLU A 50 1.03 -21.47 13.56
C GLU A 50 0.66 -22.73 12.76
N ASN A 51 0.39 -22.59 11.43
CA ASN A 51 -0.03 -23.65 10.51
C ASN A 51 1.08 -24.01 9.52
N ARG A 52 2.19 -24.59 10.02
CA ARG A 52 3.38 -24.91 9.22
C ARG A 52 3.15 -25.98 8.12
N SER A 53 2.07 -26.76 8.23
CA SER A 53 1.66 -27.73 7.20
C SER A 53 1.21 -27.08 5.88
N CYS A 54 0.86 -25.77 5.90
CA CYS A 54 0.54 -25.03 4.69
C CYS A 54 1.80 -24.81 3.85
N GLY A 55 1.87 -25.50 2.71
CA GLY A 55 2.93 -25.31 1.70
C GLY A 55 2.82 -23.94 0.99
N SER A 56 3.78 -23.64 0.12
CA SER A 56 3.80 -22.37 -0.63
C SER A 56 2.54 -22.17 -1.48
N ASN A 57 2.05 -23.23 -2.13
CA ASN A 57 0.84 -23.18 -2.96
C ASN A 57 -0.43 -22.97 -2.10
N ASP A 58 -0.51 -23.60 -0.92
CA ASP A 58 -1.63 -23.40 -0.01
C ASP A 58 -1.66 -21.97 0.52
N ARG A 59 -0.50 -21.44 0.91
CA ARG A 59 -0.37 -20.04 1.35
C ARG A 59 -0.77 -19.05 0.26
N ALA A 60 -0.37 -19.29 -0.97
CA ALA A 60 -0.76 -18.46 -2.12
C ALA A 60 -2.29 -18.53 -2.35
N PHE A 61 -2.86 -19.73 -2.39
CA PHE A 61 -4.29 -19.94 -2.55
C PHE A 61 -5.10 -19.24 -1.47
N ILE A 62 -4.76 -19.46 -0.20
CA ILE A 62 -5.45 -18.85 0.96
C ILE A 62 -5.33 -17.32 0.91
N SER A 63 -4.12 -16.79 0.73
CA SER A 63 -3.90 -15.35 0.71
C SER A 63 -4.65 -14.67 -0.44
N GLU A 64 -4.54 -15.19 -1.66
CA GLU A 64 -5.20 -14.61 -2.83
C GLU A 64 -6.73 -14.64 -2.71
N THR A 65 -7.29 -15.72 -2.18
CA THR A 65 -8.74 -15.85 -1.96
C THR A 65 -9.22 -14.83 -0.93
N ILE A 66 -8.53 -14.69 0.20
CA ILE A 66 -8.87 -13.73 1.26
C ILE A 66 -8.70 -12.29 0.76
N TYR A 67 -7.63 -11.99 0.03
CA TYR A 67 -7.45 -10.66 -0.56
C TYR A 67 -8.50 -10.34 -1.63
N SER A 68 -9.00 -11.32 -2.37
CA SER A 68 -10.14 -11.13 -3.29
C SER A 68 -11.42 -10.81 -2.53
N LEU A 69 -11.72 -11.52 -1.44
CA LEU A 69 -12.84 -11.20 -0.56
C LEU A 69 -12.74 -9.76 -0.03
N LEU A 70 -11.59 -9.40 0.56
CA LEU A 70 -11.39 -8.07 1.15
C LEU A 70 -11.45 -6.94 0.11
N ARG A 71 -10.95 -7.17 -1.09
CA ARG A 71 -10.98 -6.20 -2.20
C ARG A 71 -12.40 -5.87 -2.63
N PHE A 72 -13.26 -6.87 -2.67
CA PHE A 72 -14.65 -6.74 -3.05
C PHE A 72 -15.61 -6.82 -1.86
N TRP A 73 -15.10 -6.59 -0.64
CA TRP A 73 -15.89 -6.63 0.59
C TRP A 73 -17.13 -5.75 0.50
N GLY A 74 -17.01 -4.55 -0.07
CA GLY A 74 -18.10 -3.64 -0.26
C GLY A 74 -19.30 -4.23 -1.02
N PHE A 75 -19.03 -5.07 -2.03
CA PHE A 75 -20.06 -5.78 -2.80
C PHE A 75 -20.55 -7.03 -2.05
N VAL A 76 -19.61 -7.84 -1.59
CA VAL A 76 -19.91 -9.17 -1.02
C VAL A 76 -20.70 -9.05 0.29
N ARG A 77 -20.42 -8.05 1.13
CA ARG A 77 -21.18 -7.81 2.36
C ARG A 77 -22.67 -7.55 2.11
N LEU A 78 -23.04 -7.06 0.93
CA LEU A 78 -24.42 -6.76 0.58
C LEU A 78 -25.29 -8.01 0.36
N TYR A 79 -24.69 -9.18 0.25
CA TYR A 79 -25.42 -10.46 0.24
C TYR A 79 -25.88 -10.90 1.65
N LEU A 80 -25.39 -10.25 2.69
CA LEU A 80 -25.76 -10.52 4.07
C LEU A 80 -26.88 -9.57 4.54
N PRO A 81 -27.74 -9.99 5.50
CA PRO A 81 -28.66 -9.10 6.23
C PRO A 81 -27.89 -7.95 6.92
N VAL A 82 -28.56 -6.82 7.10
CA VAL A 82 -27.94 -5.60 7.66
C VAL A 82 -27.31 -5.84 9.03
N GLU A 83 -28.03 -6.52 9.92
CA GLU A 83 -27.60 -6.82 11.28
C GLU A 83 -26.29 -7.66 11.28
N ARG A 84 -26.17 -8.58 10.33
CA ARG A 84 -24.96 -9.42 10.17
C ARG A 84 -23.77 -8.62 9.66
N ARG A 85 -24.00 -7.59 8.82
CA ARG A 85 -22.93 -6.70 8.32
C ARG A 85 -22.34 -5.89 9.45
N GLU A 86 -23.18 -5.27 10.29
CA GLU A 86 -22.76 -4.45 11.44
C GLU A 86 -21.94 -5.27 12.44
N GLU A 87 -22.39 -6.48 12.80
CA GLU A 87 -21.63 -7.37 13.66
C GLU A 87 -20.25 -7.73 13.11
N LEU A 88 -20.17 -8.02 11.81
CA LEU A 88 -18.90 -8.31 11.12
C LEU A 88 -17.94 -7.11 11.15
N GLU A 89 -18.45 -5.91 10.92
CA GLU A 89 -17.66 -4.68 10.93
C GLU A 89 -17.12 -4.36 12.34
N HIS A 90 -17.74 -4.88 13.38
CA HIS A 90 -17.22 -4.86 14.75
C HIS A 90 -16.33 -6.08 15.11
N GLY A 91 -16.09 -6.97 14.15
CA GLY A 91 -15.25 -8.17 14.34
C GLY A 91 -15.97 -9.36 14.98
N HIS A 92 -17.28 -9.30 15.12
CA HIS A 92 -18.10 -10.42 15.59
C HIS A 92 -18.49 -11.32 14.40
N ILE A 93 -17.78 -12.44 14.25
CA ILE A 93 -17.98 -13.34 13.12
C ILE A 93 -19.01 -14.42 13.46
N LEU A 94 -20.29 -14.11 13.30
CA LEU A 94 -21.40 -15.03 13.51
C LEU A 94 -21.78 -15.87 12.28
N LEU A 95 -20.94 -15.85 11.25
CA LEU A 95 -21.13 -16.64 10.03
C LEU A 95 -20.85 -18.13 10.30
N THR A 96 -21.69 -18.99 9.73
CA THR A 96 -21.39 -20.42 9.59
C THR A 96 -20.17 -20.62 8.68
N ALA A 97 -19.58 -21.81 8.72
CA ALA A 97 -18.49 -22.14 7.80
C ALA A 97 -18.95 -22.05 6.34
N HIS A 98 -20.15 -22.50 6.05
CA HIS A 98 -20.74 -22.47 4.69
C HIS A 98 -20.97 -21.05 4.17
N GLU A 99 -21.55 -20.15 4.99
CA GLU A 99 -21.74 -18.73 4.66
C GLU A 99 -20.39 -18.05 4.38
N LEU A 100 -19.39 -18.28 5.23
CA LEU A 100 -18.07 -17.70 5.06
C LEU A 100 -17.40 -18.16 3.75
N VAL A 101 -17.53 -19.44 3.40
CA VAL A 101 -16.99 -19.98 2.14
C VAL A 101 -17.77 -19.44 0.95
N ALA A 102 -19.09 -19.21 1.07
CA ALA A 102 -19.87 -18.54 0.03
C ALA A 102 -19.37 -17.10 -0.25
N LEU A 103 -19.01 -16.33 0.79
CA LEU A 103 -18.43 -15.01 0.63
C LEU A 103 -17.04 -15.06 -0.03
N LEU A 104 -16.19 -16.04 0.34
CA LEU A 104 -14.87 -16.25 -0.27
C LEU A 104 -14.98 -16.61 -1.74
N MET A 105 -15.89 -17.52 -2.09
CA MET A 105 -16.21 -17.86 -3.47
C MET A 105 -16.67 -16.61 -4.25
N SER A 106 -17.55 -15.81 -3.65
CA SER A 106 -18.08 -14.60 -4.28
C SER A 106 -16.98 -13.60 -4.58
N GLY A 107 -16.13 -13.25 -3.61
CA GLY A 107 -15.01 -12.36 -3.82
C GLY A 107 -14.06 -12.84 -4.93
N THR A 108 -13.84 -14.15 -5.00
CA THR A 108 -13.00 -14.79 -6.02
C THR A 108 -13.65 -14.71 -7.41
N PHE A 109 -14.95 -14.98 -7.51
CA PHE A 109 -15.71 -14.86 -8.77
C PHE A 109 -15.74 -13.41 -9.26
N ILE A 110 -16.02 -12.46 -8.37
CA ILE A 110 -16.05 -11.01 -8.70
C ILE A 110 -14.66 -10.54 -9.17
N SER A 111 -13.57 -11.06 -8.61
CA SER A 111 -12.21 -10.74 -9.04
C SER A 111 -11.87 -11.25 -10.46
N GLY A 112 -12.63 -12.22 -10.97
CA GLY A 112 -12.41 -12.87 -12.25
C GLY A 112 -11.50 -14.09 -12.21
N ASP A 113 -11.13 -14.58 -11.03
CA ASP A 113 -10.42 -15.87 -10.86
C ASP A 113 -11.44 -17.02 -10.85
N LEU A 114 -11.96 -17.31 -12.05
CA LEU A 114 -13.09 -18.22 -12.22
C LEU A 114 -12.73 -19.68 -11.91
N ASP A 115 -11.51 -20.11 -12.21
CA ASP A 115 -11.04 -21.47 -11.91
C ASP A 115 -11.02 -21.72 -10.40
N LYS A 116 -10.58 -20.73 -9.63
CA LYS A 116 -10.54 -20.80 -8.16
C LYS A 116 -11.94 -20.73 -7.55
N ALA A 117 -12.82 -19.86 -8.09
CA ALA A 117 -14.21 -19.79 -7.66
C ALA A 117 -14.94 -21.10 -7.89
N GLU A 118 -14.73 -21.72 -9.06
CA GLU A 118 -15.31 -23.05 -9.42
C GLU A 118 -14.76 -24.18 -8.53
N PHE A 119 -13.47 -24.12 -8.18
CA PHE A 119 -12.87 -25.05 -7.21
C PHE A 119 -13.58 -24.98 -5.86
N ILE A 120 -13.76 -23.76 -5.31
CA ILE A 120 -14.44 -23.54 -4.02
C ILE A 120 -15.89 -24.00 -4.11
N ARG A 121 -16.62 -23.64 -5.18
CA ARG A 121 -17.98 -24.05 -5.44
C ARG A 121 -18.13 -25.58 -5.38
N THR A 122 -17.27 -26.28 -6.12
CA THR A 122 -17.35 -27.74 -6.24
C THR A 122 -17.05 -28.44 -4.91
N ALA A 123 -16.07 -27.95 -4.16
CA ALA A 123 -15.69 -28.52 -2.86
C ALA A 123 -16.83 -28.42 -1.81
N GLU A 124 -17.58 -27.31 -1.83
CA GLU A 124 -18.71 -27.08 -0.90
C GLU A 124 -20.08 -27.38 -1.51
N LYS A 125 -20.11 -27.93 -2.75
CA LYS A 125 -21.34 -28.34 -3.46
C LYS A 125 -22.36 -27.21 -3.63
N PHE A 126 -21.90 -25.96 -3.83
CA PHE A 126 -22.80 -24.87 -4.21
C PHE A 126 -23.38 -25.10 -5.61
N PRO A 127 -24.55 -24.53 -5.93
CA PRO A 127 -25.11 -24.55 -7.29
C PRO A 127 -24.12 -24.03 -8.33
N ALA A 128 -24.38 -24.30 -9.61
CA ALA A 128 -23.51 -23.82 -10.69
C ALA A 128 -23.46 -22.29 -10.73
N LEU A 129 -22.24 -21.73 -10.85
CA LEU A 129 -22.05 -20.29 -11.00
C LEU A 129 -22.55 -19.80 -12.36
N PRO A 130 -23.07 -18.57 -12.46
CA PRO A 130 -23.45 -17.99 -13.74
C PRO A 130 -22.22 -17.80 -14.64
N ARG A 131 -22.45 -17.66 -15.96
CA ARG A 131 -21.39 -17.26 -16.88
C ARG A 131 -20.92 -15.85 -16.53
N ALA A 132 -19.66 -15.71 -16.15
CA ALA A 132 -19.10 -14.44 -15.67
C ALA A 132 -19.13 -13.35 -16.75
N LEU A 133 -19.61 -12.18 -16.38
CA LEU A 133 -19.54 -10.93 -17.16
C LEU A 133 -18.14 -10.27 -17.01
N GLU A 134 -17.84 -9.28 -17.86
CA GLU A 134 -16.49 -8.72 -17.97
C GLU A 134 -16.07 -7.88 -16.73
N ASN A 135 -16.97 -7.06 -16.20
CA ASN A 135 -16.60 -6.15 -15.11
C ASN A 135 -17.02 -6.66 -13.71
N PRO A 136 -16.31 -6.25 -12.63
CA PRO A 136 -16.59 -6.71 -11.28
C PRO A 136 -18.01 -6.41 -10.79
N THR A 137 -18.55 -5.23 -11.05
CA THR A 137 -19.88 -4.81 -10.61
C THR A 137 -20.98 -5.64 -11.28
N ALA A 138 -20.83 -5.94 -12.57
CA ALA A 138 -21.77 -6.84 -13.28
C ALA A 138 -21.71 -8.25 -12.68
N ARG A 139 -20.53 -8.80 -12.39
CA ARG A 139 -20.38 -10.09 -11.69
C ARG A 139 -20.98 -10.09 -10.29
N ALA A 140 -20.83 -8.96 -9.56
CA ALA A 140 -21.46 -8.81 -8.25
C ALA A 140 -22.99 -8.83 -8.34
N ASN A 141 -23.58 -8.15 -9.32
CA ASN A 141 -25.03 -8.20 -9.55
C ASN A 141 -25.52 -9.60 -9.95
N GLN A 142 -24.76 -10.34 -10.77
CA GLN A 142 -25.08 -11.74 -11.06
C GLN A 142 -25.12 -12.62 -9.79
N LEU A 143 -24.17 -12.40 -8.87
CA LEU A 143 -24.18 -13.13 -7.60
C LEU A 143 -25.29 -12.64 -6.66
N SER A 144 -25.68 -11.37 -6.71
CA SER A 144 -26.86 -10.87 -5.98
C SER A 144 -28.11 -11.65 -6.39
N GLU A 145 -28.35 -11.85 -7.69
CA GLU A 145 -29.42 -12.67 -8.21
C GLU A 145 -29.26 -14.16 -7.82
N TYR A 146 -28.06 -14.70 -7.92
CA TYR A 146 -27.75 -16.09 -7.55
C TYR A 146 -28.06 -16.41 -6.07
N PHE A 147 -27.82 -15.46 -5.16
CA PHE A 147 -28.17 -15.59 -3.74
C PHE A 147 -29.60 -15.12 -3.41
N GLY A 148 -30.40 -14.72 -4.41
CA GLY A 148 -31.75 -14.21 -4.20
C GLY A 148 -31.82 -12.83 -3.54
N CYS A 149 -30.72 -12.07 -3.55
CA CYS A 149 -30.69 -10.71 -3.04
C CYS A 149 -31.32 -9.75 -4.05
N LYS A 150 -32.20 -8.86 -3.60
CA LYS A 150 -32.91 -7.90 -4.48
C LYS A 150 -32.13 -6.56 -4.64
N GLN A 151 -31.00 -6.42 -3.97
CA GLN A 151 -30.24 -5.18 -3.96
C GLN A 151 -29.40 -5.05 -5.24
N LYS A 152 -29.57 -3.93 -5.94
CA LYS A 152 -28.70 -3.57 -7.08
C LYS A 152 -27.39 -2.98 -6.56
N ILE A 153 -26.28 -3.55 -6.99
CA ILE A 153 -24.91 -3.16 -6.60
C ILE A 153 -24.37 -2.17 -7.63
N SER A 154 -23.75 -1.09 -7.16
CA SER A 154 -23.08 -0.06 -7.96
C SER A 154 -21.61 0.05 -7.61
N ASP A 155 -20.79 0.67 -8.46
CA ASP A 155 -19.34 0.86 -8.21
C ASP A 155 -19.07 1.61 -6.88
N LYS A 156 -19.98 2.49 -6.44
CA LYS A 156 -19.86 3.24 -5.18
C LYS A 156 -19.87 2.34 -3.95
N ASP A 157 -20.55 1.20 -4.02
CA ASP A 157 -20.63 0.24 -2.91
C ASP A 157 -19.28 -0.45 -2.61
N LEU A 158 -18.26 -0.26 -3.47
CA LEU A 158 -16.91 -0.81 -3.28
C LEU A 158 -16.19 -0.24 -2.06
N ILE A 159 -16.57 0.97 -1.63
CA ILE A 159 -15.99 1.68 -0.47
C ILE A 159 -17.10 2.21 0.43
N PRO A 160 -16.83 2.53 1.71
CA PRO A 160 -17.78 3.24 2.57
C PRO A 160 -18.25 4.56 1.96
N GLU A 161 -19.54 4.89 2.11
CA GLU A 161 -20.18 6.09 1.55
C GLU A 161 -19.43 7.37 1.98
N TRP A 162 -19.13 7.51 3.28
CA TRP A 162 -18.40 8.67 3.80
C TRP A 162 -17.03 8.86 3.14
N ILE A 163 -16.35 7.77 2.74
CA ILE A 163 -15.08 7.84 2.00
C ILE A 163 -15.34 8.39 0.60
N TYR A 164 -16.37 7.87 -0.09
CA TYR A 164 -16.73 8.33 -1.43
C TYR A 164 -17.03 9.85 -1.44
N ASP A 165 -17.74 10.34 -0.43
CA ASP A 165 -18.07 11.75 -0.27
C ASP A 165 -16.86 12.62 0.08
N SER A 166 -15.91 12.04 0.83
CA SER A 166 -14.65 12.70 1.24
C SER A 166 -13.53 12.65 0.18
N LEU A 167 -13.76 12.01 -0.97
CA LEU A 167 -12.77 12.01 -2.06
C LEU A 167 -12.59 13.44 -2.60
N PRO A 168 -11.36 13.85 -2.92
CA PRO A 168 -11.07 15.17 -3.46
C PRO A 168 -11.92 15.51 -4.70
N GLU A 169 -12.36 16.77 -4.81
CA GLU A 169 -13.22 17.22 -5.92
C GLU A 169 -12.56 17.05 -7.30
N ASN A 170 -11.24 17.21 -7.35
CA ASN A 170 -10.45 17.06 -8.58
C ASN A 170 -10.07 15.60 -8.90
N MET A 171 -10.55 14.62 -8.13
CA MET A 171 -10.32 13.21 -8.39
C MET A 171 -11.37 12.64 -9.35
N ASP A 172 -10.93 11.94 -10.40
CA ASP A 172 -11.81 11.10 -11.22
C ASP A 172 -12.28 9.90 -10.40
N LYS A 173 -13.43 10.07 -9.72
CA LYS A 173 -13.98 9.09 -8.78
C LYS A 173 -14.30 7.75 -9.44
N GLU A 174 -14.81 7.76 -10.68
CA GLU A 174 -15.13 6.52 -11.41
C GLU A 174 -13.87 5.74 -11.74
N ARG A 175 -12.85 6.43 -12.23
CA ARG A 175 -11.55 5.82 -12.54
C ARG A 175 -10.85 5.35 -11.27
N PHE A 176 -10.96 6.09 -10.17
CA PHE A 176 -10.46 5.67 -8.86
C PHE A 176 -11.09 4.36 -8.40
N LEU A 177 -12.44 4.22 -8.44
CA LEU A 177 -13.12 2.98 -8.07
C LEU A 177 -12.70 1.79 -8.92
N LYS A 178 -12.50 2.00 -10.23
CA LYS A 178 -11.97 0.95 -11.12
C LYS A 178 -10.56 0.54 -10.73
N ILE A 179 -9.65 1.49 -10.46
CA ILE A 179 -8.25 1.19 -10.18
C ILE A 179 -8.05 0.51 -8.83
N ILE A 180 -8.80 0.88 -7.77
CA ILE A 180 -8.69 0.24 -6.46
C ILE A 180 -9.16 -1.22 -6.46
N SER A 181 -10.00 -1.60 -7.41
CA SER A 181 -10.44 -2.99 -7.62
C SER A 181 -9.34 -3.87 -8.24
N LEU A 182 -8.26 -3.29 -8.75
CA LEU A 182 -7.17 -3.98 -9.42
C LEU A 182 -5.96 -4.18 -8.49
N ARG A 183 -5.28 -5.32 -8.64
CA ARG A 183 -4.00 -5.54 -7.95
C ARG A 183 -2.92 -4.66 -8.58
N PRO A 184 -2.17 -3.85 -7.79
CA PRO A 184 -1.09 -3.05 -8.33
C PRO A 184 0.09 -3.92 -8.74
N PRO A 185 0.92 -3.50 -9.69
CA PRO A 185 2.21 -4.13 -9.97
C PRO A 185 3.15 -3.94 -8.78
N MET A 186 4.18 -4.78 -8.73
CA MET A 186 5.30 -4.53 -7.84
C MET A 186 6.27 -3.57 -8.54
N TRP A 187 6.66 -2.50 -7.84
CA TRP A 187 7.68 -1.59 -8.31
C TRP A 187 9.00 -1.84 -7.57
N ILE A 188 10.10 -1.78 -8.30
CA ILE A 188 11.45 -1.78 -7.74
C ILE A 188 12.16 -0.49 -8.14
N ARG A 189 13.10 -0.06 -7.29
CA ARG A 189 14.04 1.01 -7.56
C ARG A 189 15.45 0.44 -7.58
N THR A 190 16.12 0.55 -8.74
CA THR A 190 17.54 0.16 -8.85
C THR A 190 18.42 1.22 -8.20
N GLN A 191 19.48 0.78 -7.52
CA GLN A 191 20.40 1.65 -6.79
C GLN A 191 21.88 1.26 -6.97
N CYS A 192 22.15 0.47 -8.00
CA CYS A 192 23.47 0.10 -8.46
C CYS A 192 23.80 0.78 -9.80
N PRO A 193 25.09 0.92 -10.16
CA PRO A 193 25.50 1.44 -11.46
C PRO A 193 25.08 0.53 -12.63
N ASP A 194 25.20 -0.78 -12.46
CA ASP A 194 24.87 -1.78 -13.47
C ASP A 194 23.40 -2.28 -13.26
N THR A 195 22.48 -1.51 -13.78
CA THR A 195 21.05 -1.86 -13.74
C THR A 195 20.73 -3.05 -14.63
N GLN A 196 21.47 -3.24 -15.76
CA GLN A 196 21.19 -4.32 -16.69
C GLN A 196 21.33 -5.69 -16.03
N LYS A 197 22.34 -5.88 -15.16
CA LYS A 197 22.51 -7.11 -14.39
C LYS A 197 21.28 -7.47 -13.56
N VAL A 198 20.62 -6.48 -12.94
CA VAL A 198 19.37 -6.69 -12.19
C VAL A 198 18.25 -7.16 -13.11
N ILE A 199 18.13 -6.54 -14.30
CA ILE A 199 17.08 -6.88 -15.27
C ILE A 199 17.29 -8.29 -15.82
N ASP A 200 18.54 -8.66 -16.15
CA ASP A 200 18.88 -9.98 -16.67
C ASP A 200 18.60 -11.09 -15.66
N GLU A 201 18.92 -10.86 -14.39
CA GLU A 201 18.60 -11.81 -13.31
C GLU A 201 17.09 -11.98 -13.12
N LEU A 202 16.33 -10.87 -13.16
CA LEU A 202 14.87 -10.93 -13.10
C LEU A 202 14.27 -11.68 -14.29
N ALA A 203 14.78 -11.43 -15.49
CA ALA A 203 14.35 -12.13 -16.71
C ALA A 203 14.67 -13.63 -16.64
N ALA A 204 15.84 -14.01 -16.14
CA ALA A 204 16.26 -15.41 -15.98
C ALA A 204 15.32 -16.23 -15.08
N VAL A 205 14.66 -15.61 -14.12
CA VAL A 205 13.64 -16.25 -13.26
C VAL A 205 12.21 -16.11 -13.81
N GLY A 206 12.06 -15.68 -15.07
CA GLY A 206 10.77 -15.56 -15.75
C GLY A 206 9.94 -14.35 -15.33
N ALA A 207 10.54 -13.34 -14.71
CA ALA A 207 9.86 -12.11 -14.40
C ALA A 207 9.64 -11.23 -15.64
N VAL A 208 8.48 -10.61 -15.74
CA VAL A 208 8.20 -9.57 -16.74
C VAL A 208 8.55 -8.23 -16.12
N VAL A 209 9.55 -7.55 -16.70
CA VAL A 209 10.07 -6.27 -16.21
C VAL A 209 9.79 -5.18 -17.23
N LYS A 210 9.22 -4.05 -16.77
CA LYS A 210 9.00 -2.86 -17.63
C LYS A 210 9.64 -1.65 -16.97
N LYS A 211 10.53 -0.98 -17.68
CA LYS A 211 11.12 0.30 -17.25
C LYS A 211 10.06 1.40 -17.28
N HIS A 212 10.09 2.29 -16.29
CA HIS A 212 9.29 3.51 -16.33
C HIS A 212 9.91 4.51 -17.32
N GLU A 213 9.06 5.21 -18.08
CA GLU A 213 9.50 6.10 -19.15
C GLU A 213 10.31 7.30 -18.64
N VAL A 214 9.91 7.86 -17.50
CA VAL A 214 10.50 9.08 -16.93
C VAL A 214 11.47 8.76 -15.79
N LEU A 215 11.05 7.97 -14.81
CA LEU A 215 11.90 7.60 -13.66
C LEU A 215 12.85 6.46 -14.06
N THR A 216 14.07 6.82 -14.42
CA THR A 216 15.07 5.90 -15.01
C THR A 216 15.49 4.74 -14.11
N SER A 217 15.36 4.87 -12.79
CA SER A 217 15.65 3.81 -11.79
C SER A 217 14.42 2.96 -11.44
N ALA A 218 13.22 3.30 -11.95
CA ALA A 218 11.96 2.64 -11.61
C ALA A 218 11.60 1.56 -12.63
N TYR A 219 11.26 0.37 -12.13
CA TYR A 219 10.80 -0.74 -12.96
C TYR A 219 9.59 -1.41 -12.32
N SER A 220 8.54 -1.67 -13.09
CA SER A 220 7.46 -2.56 -12.66
C SER A 220 7.85 -4.02 -12.93
N VAL A 221 7.56 -4.88 -11.96
CA VAL A 221 7.94 -6.30 -11.99
C VAL A 221 6.70 -7.16 -11.75
N ARG A 222 6.47 -8.13 -12.64
CA ARG A 222 5.50 -9.21 -12.44
C ARG A 222 6.27 -10.53 -12.40
N ALA A 223 6.32 -11.17 -11.25
CA ALA A 223 7.05 -12.41 -11.03
C ALA A 223 6.23 -13.37 -10.17
N LYS A 224 6.40 -14.68 -10.41
CA LYS A 224 5.87 -15.76 -9.55
C LYS A 224 6.91 -16.23 -8.52
N VAL A 225 8.09 -15.63 -8.52
CA VAL A 225 9.21 -15.99 -7.65
C VAL A 225 9.35 -15.01 -6.49
N ASN A 226 9.98 -15.45 -5.42
CA ASN A 226 10.30 -14.61 -4.28
C ASN A 226 11.54 -13.76 -4.60
N LEU A 227 11.35 -12.45 -4.85
CA LEU A 227 12.44 -11.52 -5.19
C LEU A 227 13.51 -11.40 -4.08
N PHE A 228 13.17 -11.70 -2.83
CA PHE A 228 14.12 -11.66 -1.71
C PHE A 228 15.24 -12.73 -1.79
N THR A 229 15.07 -13.73 -2.65
CA THR A 229 16.06 -14.79 -2.87
C THR A 229 17.10 -14.44 -3.93
N LEU A 230 16.87 -13.39 -4.73
CA LEU A 230 17.75 -12.98 -5.81
C LEU A 230 19.07 -12.37 -5.29
N ASP A 231 20.18 -12.61 -5.98
CA ASP A 231 21.49 -12.08 -5.59
C ASP A 231 21.55 -10.56 -5.71
N SER A 232 20.88 -9.98 -6.71
CA SER A 232 20.73 -8.52 -6.84
C SER A 232 19.97 -7.91 -5.66
N PHE A 233 18.96 -8.61 -5.10
CA PHE A 233 18.30 -8.14 -3.89
C PHE A 233 19.21 -8.28 -2.66
N ARG A 234 19.89 -9.42 -2.50
CA ARG A 234 20.79 -9.71 -1.37
C ARG A 234 22.01 -8.78 -1.34
N SER A 235 22.48 -8.36 -2.50
CA SER A 235 23.56 -7.36 -2.62
C SER A 235 23.07 -5.90 -2.51
N GLY A 236 21.75 -5.69 -2.38
CA GLY A 236 21.16 -4.34 -2.30
C GLY A 236 21.22 -3.57 -3.63
N ALA A 237 21.32 -4.25 -4.77
CA ALA A 237 21.33 -3.60 -6.09
C ALA A 237 19.98 -2.97 -6.44
N PHE A 238 18.88 -3.45 -5.84
CA PHE A 238 17.56 -2.83 -5.92
C PHE A 238 16.79 -2.90 -4.61
N GLU A 239 15.81 -2.04 -4.46
CA GLU A 239 14.82 -2.05 -3.39
C GLU A 239 13.41 -2.19 -3.95
N ILE A 240 12.54 -2.91 -3.22
CA ILE A 240 11.11 -2.89 -3.50
C ILE A 240 10.56 -1.59 -2.93
N GLN A 241 10.16 -0.68 -3.82
CA GLN A 241 9.62 0.62 -3.47
C GLN A 241 8.60 1.02 -4.52
N ASP A 242 7.38 1.36 -4.10
CA ASP A 242 6.32 1.81 -5.01
C ASP A 242 6.73 3.07 -5.78
N LEU A 243 6.23 3.20 -7.02
CA LEU A 243 6.56 4.31 -7.91
C LEU A 243 6.21 5.67 -7.28
N ALA A 244 5.03 5.81 -6.69
CA ALA A 244 4.63 7.05 -6.03
C ALA A 244 5.57 7.39 -4.85
N SER A 245 6.02 6.38 -4.10
CA SER A 245 7.03 6.57 -3.05
C SER A 245 8.39 7.02 -3.61
N GLN A 246 8.77 6.55 -4.80
CA GLN A 246 9.99 7.02 -5.49
C GLN A 246 9.87 8.48 -5.93
N CYS A 247 8.68 8.96 -6.29
CA CYS A 247 8.43 10.35 -6.66
C CYS A 247 8.78 11.33 -5.52
N VAL A 248 8.63 10.93 -4.25
CA VAL A 248 8.99 11.77 -3.10
C VAL A 248 10.48 12.13 -3.11
N GLY A 249 11.35 11.16 -3.36
CA GLY A 249 12.79 11.41 -3.48
C GLY A 249 13.12 12.35 -4.63
N ILE A 250 12.43 12.23 -5.78
CA ILE A 250 12.61 13.12 -6.93
C ILE A 250 12.22 14.56 -6.55
N VAL A 251 11.09 14.75 -5.84
CA VAL A 251 10.65 16.07 -5.37
C VAL A 251 11.61 16.64 -4.32
N ALA A 252 12.15 15.81 -3.45
CA ALA A 252 13.14 16.20 -2.44
C ALA A 252 14.44 16.72 -3.11
N ALA A 253 14.84 16.12 -4.22
CA ALA A 253 16.00 16.49 -5.03
C ALA A 253 17.27 16.76 -4.21
N PRO A 254 17.70 15.85 -3.30
CA PRO A 254 18.84 16.05 -2.43
C PRO A 254 20.13 16.14 -3.24
N LYS A 255 21.06 17.03 -2.83
CA LYS A 255 22.35 17.25 -3.48
C LYS A 255 23.50 16.56 -2.75
N ALA A 256 24.51 16.14 -3.48
CA ALA A 256 25.71 15.57 -2.89
C ALA A 256 26.36 16.55 -1.89
N GLY A 257 26.68 16.04 -0.70
CA GLY A 257 27.26 16.83 0.39
C GLY A 257 26.26 17.41 1.39
N GLU A 258 24.95 17.41 1.08
CA GLU A 258 23.91 17.91 1.98
C GLU A 258 23.70 17.01 3.21
N ARG A 259 23.11 17.60 4.24
CA ARG A 259 22.69 16.92 5.46
C ARG A 259 21.17 16.88 5.51
N TRP A 260 20.62 15.67 5.51
CA TRP A 260 19.18 15.43 5.56
C TRP A 260 18.75 14.79 6.87
N LEU A 261 17.53 15.11 7.30
CA LEU A 261 16.85 14.44 8.41
C LEU A 261 15.59 13.79 7.89
N ASP A 262 15.37 12.52 8.23
CA ASP A 262 14.14 11.77 7.99
C ASP A 262 13.59 11.30 9.35
N PRO A 263 12.71 12.08 10.01
CA PRO A 263 12.24 11.77 11.36
C PRO A 263 11.15 10.70 11.41
N CYS A 264 10.62 10.27 10.28
CA CYS A 264 9.59 9.24 10.17
C CYS A 264 10.05 8.09 9.26
N ALA A 265 11.32 7.70 9.40
CA ALA A 265 12.02 6.86 8.42
C ALA A 265 11.44 5.45 8.22
N GLY A 266 10.71 4.93 9.21
CA GLY A 266 10.23 3.56 9.16
C GLY A 266 11.37 2.59 8.88
N ALA A 267 11.17 1.68 7.91
CA ALA A 267 12.18 0.74 7.43
C ALA A 267 13.16 1.32 6.39
N GLY A 268 13.11 2.63 6.11
CA GLY A 268 14.15 3.36 5.38
C GLY A 268 13.99 3.44 3.86
N GLY A 269 12.83 3.16 3.29
CA GLY A 269 12.66 3.19 1.83
C GLY A 269 13.05 4.53 1.19
N LYS A 270 12.54 5.63 1.73
CA LYS A 270 12.84 6.99 1.29
C LYS A 270 14.23 7.46 1.78
N THR A 271 14.64 7.09 3.00
CA THR A 271 15.99 7.35 3.53
C THR A 271 17.09 6.82 2.62
N LEU A 272 16.98 5.55 2.18
CA LEU A 272 17.94 4.94 1.24
C LEU A 272 17.94 5.66 -0.11
N GLN A 273 16.77 6.12 -0.57
CA GLN A 273 16.67 6.88 -1.82
C GLN A 273 17.39 8.24 -1.71
N LEU A 274 17.20 8.98 -0.62
CA LEU A 274 17.95 10.23 -0.37
C LEU A 274 19.47 9.98 -0.40
N ALA A 275 19.93 8.96 0.32
CA ALA A 275 21.35 8.60 0.36
C ALA A 275 21.93 8.21 -1.01
N GLN A 276 21.14 7.49 -1.82
CA GLN A 276 21.49 7.13 -3.20
C GLN A 276 21.60 8.37 -4.08
N MET A 277 20.60 9.27 -4.04
CA MET A 277 20.54 10.48 -4.88
C MET A 277 21.67 11.46 -4.55
N MET A 278 22.13 11.46 -3.30
CA MET A 278 23.33 12.19 -2.89
C MET A 278 24.65 11.53 -3.31
N ASN A 279 24.62 10.45 -4.10
CA ASN A 279 25.81 9.68 -4.48
C ASN A 279 26.65 9.22 -3.28
N ARG A 280 26.02 8.86 -2.17
CA ARG A 280 26.66 8.49 -0.87
C ARG A 280 27.54 9.60 -0.28
N LYS A 281 27.41 10.87 -0.72
CA LYS A 281 28.11 12.04 -0.18
C LYS A 281 27.15 12.86 0.67
N GLY A 282 27.64 13.42 1.78
CA GLY A 282 26.80 14.06 2.79
C GLY A 282 26.29 13.08 3.84
N SER A 283 25.15 13.34 4.48
CA SER A 283 24.60 12.47 5.53
C SER A 283 23.09 12.48 5.60
N VAL A 284 22.49 11.34 5.94
CA VAL A 284 21.06 11.24 6.30
C VAL A 284 20.96 10.73 7.73
N LEU A 285 20.35 11.53 8.60
CA LEU A 285 19.96 11.10 9.94
C LEU A 285 18.51 10.61 9.88
N ALA A 286 18.32 9.31 10.15
CA ALA A 286 17.00 8.67 10.14
C ALA A 286 16.50 8.47 11.57
N GLY A 287 15.29 8.92 11.85
CA GLY A 287 14.59 8.75 13.12
C GLY A 287 13.27 8.00 12.94
N ASP A 288 12.83 7.30 13.96
CA ASP A 288 11.47 6.75 14.08
C ASP A 288 11.17 6.52 15.57
N ILE A 289 9.91 6.58 15.94
CA ILE A 289 9.46 6.25 17.31
C ILE A 289 9.55 4.74 17.57
N ARG A 290 9.51 3.92 16.52
CA ARG A 290 9.61 2.45 16.55
C ARG A 290 11.05 2.04 16.31
N ALA A 291 11.81 1.82 17.38
CA ALA A 291 13.23 1.45 17.29
C ALA A 291 13.49 0.20 16.43
N GLU A 292 12.57 -0.77 16.44
CA GLU A 292 12.68 -2.00 15.64
C GLU A 292 12.70 -1.69 14.12
N LYS A 293 12.02 -0.64 13.67
CA LYS A 293 12.04 -0.21 12.27
C LYS A 293 13.39 0.34 11.85
N LEU A 294 14.06 1.03 12.77
CA LEU A 294 15.42 1.51 12.53
C LEU A 294 16.45 0.37 12.43
N GLU A 295 16.23 -0.73 13.13
CA GLU A 295 17.08 -1.93 12.95
C GLU A 295 16.90 -2.55 11.56
N ASP A 296 15.67 -2.58 11.02
CA ASP A 296 15.43 -3.00 9.65
C ASP A 296 16.09 -2.04 8.64
N LEU A 297 16.02 -0.73 8.89
CA LEU A 297 16.71 0.29 8.08
C LEU A 297 18.22 0.07 8.09
N LYS A 298 18.84 -0.15 9.27
CA LYS A 298 20.29 -0.44 9.39
C LYS A 298 20.71 -1.64 8.56
N LYS A 299 19.95 -2.75 8.61
CA LYS A 299 20.19 -3.94 7.80
C LYS A 299 20.15 -3.63 6.30
N ARG A 300 19.13 -2.87 5.87
CA ARG A 300 18.97 -2.46 4.46
C ARG A 300 20.09 -1.52 4.01
N ALA A 301 20.43 -0.51 4.81
CA ALA A 301 21.52 0.42 4.52
C ALA A 301 22.88 -0.31 4.38
N ARG A 302 23.16 -1.24 5.29
CA ARG A 302 24.37 -2.09 5.23
C ARG A 302 24.38 -2.95 3.97
N ARG A 303 23.27 -3.63 3.67
CA ARG A 303 23.10 -4.45 2.47
C ARG A 303 23.36 -3.64 1.20
N ALA A 304 22.84 -2.41 1.11
CA ALA A 304 22.97 -1.54 -0.04
C ALA A 304 24.27 -0.70 -0.09
N GLY A 305 25.13 -0.83 0.93
CA GLY A 305 26.41 -0.13 0.99
C GLY A 305 26.28 1.38 1.13
N PHE A 306 25.34 1.86 1.96
CA PHE A 306 25.15 3.27 2.29
C PHE A 306 25.79 3.64 3.63
N PRO A 307 27.08 4.09 3.68
CA PRO A 307 27.76 4.47 4.92
C PRO A 307 27.30 5.81 5.47
N ASN A 308 26.63 6.60 4.68
CA ASN A 308 26.19 7.97 4.98
C ASN A 308 24.82 8.04 5.65
N ILE A 309 24.27 6.92 6.12
CA ILE A 309 23.03 6.85 6.89
C ILE A 309 23.34 6.55 8.35
N SER A 310 22.87 7.40 9.26
CA SER A 310 22.87 7.17 10.69
C SER A 310 21.44 7.10 11.23
N THR A 311 21.24 6.37 12.32
CA THR A 311 19.91 6.18 12.91
C THR A 311 19.86 6.63 14.34
N LYS A 312 18.75 7.28 14.76
CA LYS A 312 18.50 7.70 16.13
C LYS A 312 17.03 7.55 16.47
N PRO A 313 16.66 6.63 17.37
CA PRO A 313 15.27 6.58 17.84
C PRO A 313 14.92 7.85 18.62
N HIS A 314 13.64 8.25 18.58
CA HIS A 314 13.12 9.39 19.33
C HIS A 314 11.72 9.06 19.89
N ASN A 315 11.22 9.93 20.73
CA ASN A 315 9.92 9.78 21.40
C ASN A 315 8.82 10.70 20.81
N GLY A 316 9.03 11.23 19.60
CA GLY A 316 8.10 12.16 18.96
C GLY A 316 8.23 13.62 19.40
N SER A 317 9.09 13.94 20.38
CA SER A 317 9.30 15.31 20.83
C SER A 317 9.98 16.18 19.78
N SER A 318 9.82 17.51 19.92
CA SER A 318 10.41 18.51 19.04
C SER A 318 11.93 18.38 18.93
N TRP A 319 12.44 18.63 17.74
CA TRP A 319 13.87 18.67 17.48
C TRP A 319 14.54 19.83 18.25
N LYS A 320 15.49 19.50 19.12
CA LYS A 320 16.16 20.51 19.97
C LYS A 320 17.25 21.33 19.26
N GLY A 321 17.72 20.86 18.10
CA GLY A 321 18.73 21.55 17.29
C GLY A 321 18.10 22.55 16.32
N LYS A 322 18.75 23.70 16.11
CA LYS A 322 18.28 24.71 15.16
C LYS A 322 19.15 24.72 13.90
N HIS A 323 18.51 24.90 12.71
CA HIS A 323 19.18 25.18 11.44
C HIS A 323 20.34 24.21 11.09
N GLN A 324 20.12 22.91 11.28
CA GLN A 324 21.18 21.90 11.15
C GLN A 324 21.17 21.15 9.81
N PHE A 325 20.01 21.09 9.15
CA PHE A 325 19.82 20.27 7.97
C PHE A 325 19.50 21.11 6.74
N ASP A 326 20.07 20.73 5.60
CA ASP A 326 19.78 21.30 4.30
C ASP A 326 18.40 20.84 3.80
N GLY A 327 17.97 19.64 4.22
CA GLY A 327 16.64 19.12 3.98
C GLY A 327 16.09 18.30 5.15
N VAL A 328 14.77 18.35 5.32
CA VAL A 328 14.01 17.49 6.24
C VAL A 328 12.90 16.83 5.46
N LEU A 329 12.82 15.49 5.53
CA LEU A 329 11.74 14.70 4.91
C LEU A 329 10.79 14.17 5.98
N VAL A 330 9.60 14.72 6.06
CA VAL A 330 8.52 14.26 6.94
C VAL A 330 7.58 13.35 6.14
N ASP A 331 7.88 12.04 6.12
CA ASP A 331 6.97 11.00 5.60
C ASP A 331 6.02 10.60 6.74
N ALA A 332 4.97 11.39 6.92
CA ALA A 332 4.17 11.37 8.14
C ALA A 332 3.30 10.10 8.27
N PRO A 333 3.02 9.64 9.52
CA PRO A 333 2.00 8.64 9.75
C PRO A 333 0.66 9.15 9.23
N CYS A 334 -0.09 8.32 8.50
CA CYS A 334 -1.32 8.69 7.85
C CYS A 334 -2.29 7.51 7.77
N SER A 335 -3.49 7.74 7.24
CA SER A 335 -4.53 6.71 7.03
C SER A 335 -4.10 5.57 6.11
N CYS A 336 -3.01 5.74 5.36
CA CYS A 336 -2.57 4.80 4.34
C CYS A 336 -3.66 4.51 3.27
N SER A 337 -4.53 5.48 3.02
CA SER A 337 -5.65 5.31 2.07
C SER A 337 -5.19 5.17 0.61
N GLY A 338 -4.03 5.70 0.27
CA GLY A 338 -3.43 5.53 -1.05
C GLY A 338 -2.91 4.12 -1.36
N VAL A 339 -2.76 3.25 -0.33
CA VAL A 339 -2.25 1.89 -0.51
C VAL A 339 -3.32 0.79 -0.39
N TRP A 340 -4.61 1.15 -0.47
CA TRP A 340 -5.70 0.16 -0.36
C TRP A 340 -5.64 -0.93 -1.44
N ARG A 341 -5.07 -0.66 -2.60
CA ARG A 341 -4.81 -1.68 -3.63
C ARG A 341 -3.94 -2.84 -3.13
N ARG A 342 -3.00 -2.56 -2.20
CA ARG A 342 -2.10 -3.55 -1.56
C ARG A 342 -2.68 -4.11 -0.27
N ASN A 343 -3.44 -3.29 0.45
CA ASN A 343 -4.09 -3.64 1.71
C ASN A 343 -5.61 -3.48 1.61
N PRO A 344 -6.27 -4.30 0.76
CA PRO A 344 -7.71 -4.21 0.58
C PRO A 344 -8.43 -4.53 1.90
N GLY A 345 -9.59 -3.89 2.09
CA GLY A 345 -10.37 -3.98 3.33
C GLY A 345 -9.96 -2.98 4.41
N ALA A 346 -8.81 -2.29 4.29
CA ALA A 346 -8.38 -1.28 5.26
C ALA A 346 -9.34 -0.08 5.29
N GLN A 347 -9.95 0.28 4.16
CA GLN A 347 -10.95 1.35 4.07
C GLN A 347 -12.18 1.11 4.96
N TRP A 348 -12.52 -0.13 5.24
CA TRP A 348 -13.68 -0.51 6.07
C TRP A 348 -13.41 -0.41 7.58
N LYS A 349 -12.17 -0.14 7.97
CA LYS A 349 -11.72 0.00 9.37
C LYS A 349 -11.48 1.45 9.76
N LEU A 350 -11.56 2.35 8.78
CA LEU A 350 -11.27 3.77 8.93
C LEU A 350 -12.53 4.54 9.28
N THR A 351 -12.40 5.54 10.13
CA THR A 351 -13.47 6.47 10.50
C THR A 351 -13.09 7.90 10.16
N PRO A 352 -14.05 8.83 10.01
CA PRO A 352 -13.75 10.25 9.86
C PRO A 352 -12.87 10.81 10.98
N GLN A 353 -13.08 10.35 12.24
CA GLN A 353 -12.29 10.76 13.40
C GLN A 353 -10.81 10.32 13.27
N ASP A 354 -10.54 9.11 12.76
CA ASP A 354 -9.16 8.66 12.53
C ASP A 354 -8.41 9.63 11.58
N ILE A 355 -9.11 10.22 10.58
CA ILE A 355 -8.51 11.20 9.66
C ILE A 355 -8.19 12.52 10.38
N ASP A 356 -9.10 13.00 11.23
CA ASP A 356 -8.92 14.25 11.96
C ASP A 356 -7.78 14.13 12.98
N ASP A 357 -7.69 13.01 13.71
CA ASP A 357 -6.61 12.73 14.68
C ASP A 357 -5.25 12.63 13.98
N LEU A 358 -5.19 11.96 12.83
CA LEU A 358 -3.98 11.87 12.02
C LEU A 358 -3.55 13.22 11.46
N SER A 359 -4.49 14.03 10.96
CA SER A 359 -4.23 15.38 10.48
C SER A 359 -3.64 16.28 11.57
N GLY A 360 -4.16 16.20 12.80
CA GLY A 360 -3.59 16.88 13.98
C GLY A 360 -2.15 16.44 14.25
N THR A 361 -1.92 15.14 14.29
CA THR A 361 -0.58 14.55 14.49
C THR A 361 0.42 14.99 13.41
N GLN A 362 0.00 15.01 12.15
CA GLN A 362 0.82 15.43 11.02
C GLN A 362 1.25 16.90 11.13
N PHE A 363 0.31 17.78 11.50
CA PHE A 363 0.60 19.18 11.74
C PHE A 363 1.62 19.37 12.87
N GLU A 364 1.47 18.66 13.98
CA GLU A 364 2.40 18.69 15.10
C GLU A 364 3.82 18.21 14.69
N ILE A 365 3.90 17.13 13.93
CA ILE A 365 5.19 16.61 13.44
C ILE A 365 5.89 17.66 12.56
N LEU A 366 5.19 18.30 11.62
CA LEU A 366 5.77 19.37 10.81
C LEU A 366 6.33 20.50 11.70
N GLY A 367 5.55 20.98 12.68
CA GLY A 367 5.98 22.02 13.63
C GLY A 367 7.19 21.59 14.45
N ASN A 368 7.23 20.33 14.92
CA ASN A 368 8.34 19.79 15.71
C ASN A 368 9.69 19.81 14.99
N TYR A 369 9.70 19.76 13.66
CA TYR A 369 10.92 19.75 12.86
C TYR A 369 11.17 21.04 12.07
N ALA A 370 10.28 22.03 12.15
CA ALA A 370 10.42 23.31 11.43
C ALA A 370 11.74 24.04 11.73
N ASN A 371 12.18 24.01 13.00
CA ASN A 371 13.44 24.63 13.41
C ASN A 371 14.70 23.84 12.99
N ALA A 372 14.57 22.59 12.57
CA ALA A 372 15.69 21.76 12.14
C ALA A 372 16.25 22.19 10.78
N VAL A 373 15.42 22.77 9.93
CA VAL A 373 15.76 23.20 8.57
C VAL A 373 16.55 24.50 8.60
N LYS A 374 17.66 24.58 7.85
CA LYS A 374 18.43 25.81 7.62
C LYS A 374 17.59 26.84 6.85
N THR A 375 17.87 28.11 7.03
CA THR A 375 17.41 29.17 6.12
C THR A 375 17.88 28.85 4.69
N GLY A 376 16.99 28.91 3.70
CA GLY A 376 17.24 28.43 2.34
C GLY A 376 17.12 26.92 2.17
N GLY A 377 16.93 26.16 3.24
CA GLY A 377 16.77 24.71 3.22
C GLY A 377 15.35 24.27 2.81
N THR A 378 15.19 22.97 2.62
CA THR A 378 13.96 22.34 2.10
C THR A 378 13.28 21.50 3.18
N MET A 379 11.96 21.63 3.32
CA MET A 379 11.14 20.65 4.03
C MET A 379 10.24 19.95 3.04
N ILE A 380 10.26 18.62 3.06
CA ILE A 380 9.36 17.77 2.29
C ILE A 380 8.33 17.20 3.26
N TYR A 381 7.06 17.37 2.94
CA TYR A 381 5.96 16.68 3.59
C TYR A 381 5.37 15.64 2.64
N ALA A 382 5.20 14.42 3.11
CA ALA A 382 4.61 13.35 2.31
C ALA A 382 3.67 12.47 3.14
N THR A 383 2.62 11.98 2.50
CA THR A 383 1.70 10.97 3.04
C THR A 383 1.31 9.99 1.95
N CYS A 384 0.98 8.76 2.30
CA CYS A 384 0.28 7.84 1.41
C CYS A 384 -1.25 7.93 1.63
N SER A 385 -1.79 9.16 1.79
CA SER A 385 -3.22 9.43 1.91
C SER A 385 -3.79 10.05 0.64
N ILE A 386 -5.07 9.73 0.35
CA ILE A 386 -5.84 10.38 -0.71
C ILE A 386 -6.67 11.57 -0.20
N PHE A 387 -6.80 11.75 1.11
CA PHE A 387 -7.66 12.76 1.72
C PHE A 387 -6.97 14.12 1.80
N ASP A 388 -7.65 15.17 1.33
CA ASP A 388 -7.14 16.55 1.40
C ASP A 388 -6.91 17.01 2.84
N ARG A 389 -7.71 16.51 3.80
CA ARG A 389 -7.54 16.77 5.25
C ARG A 389 -6.17 16.34 5.80
N GLU A 390 -5.56 15.27 5.28
CA GLU A 390 -4.22 14.81 5.63
C GLU A 390 -3.13 15.42 4.74
N ASN A 391 -3.49 16.08 3.66
CA ASN A 391 -2.62 16.54 2.59
C ASN A 391 -2.52 18.06 2.53
N CYS A 392 -3.20 18.68 1.57
CA CYS A 392 -3.12 20.13 1.33
C CYS A 392 -3.62 20.96 2.52
N ASP A 393 -4.58 20.48 3.32
CA ASP A 393 -5.08 21.24 4.46
C ASP A 393 -4.04 21.29 5.60
N VAL A 394 -3.30 20.20 5.85
CA VAL A 394 -2.17 20.19 6.78
C VAL A 394 -1.10 21.19 6.34
N VAL A 395 -0.75 21.20 5.04
CA VAL A 395 0.24 22.14 4.49
C VAL A 395 -0.23 23.58 4.62
N ARG A 396 -1.49 23.89 4.29
CA ARG A 396 -2.06 25.24 4.44
C ARG A 396 -2.05 25.72 5.90
N LYS A 397 -2.46 24.83 6.82
CA LYS A 397 -2.41 25.12 8.27
C LYS A 397 -0.99 25.36 8.77
N PHE A 398 -0.03 24.56 8.31
CA PHE A 398 1.39 24.73 8.64
C PHE A 398 1.91 26.07 8.14
N LEU A 399 1.66 26.45 6.90
CA LEU A 399 2.11 27.72 6.33
C LEU A 399 1.48 28.94 7.00
N ALA A 400 0.24 28.82 7.47
CA ALA A 400 -0.42 29.90 8.25
C ALA A 400 0.22 30.10 9.63
N ALA A 401 0.80 29.06 10.22
CA ALA A 401 1.48 29.10 11.53
C ALA A 401 2.99 29.37 11.44
N HIS A 402 3.59 29.23 10.26
CA HIS A 402 5.04 29.30 10.02
C HIS A 402 5.36 30.20 8.82
N GLU A 403 5.29 31.53 9.03
CA GLU A 403 5.54 32.55 7.99
C GLU A 403 6.95 32.49 7.39
N GLU A 404 7.88 31.82 8.06
CA GLU A 404 9.24 31.58 7.59
C GLU A 404 9.30 30.52 6.48
N TYR A 405 8.18 29.87 6.15
CA TYR A 405 8.08 28.88 5.07
C TYR A 405 7.18 29.35 3.94
N LYS A 406 7.49 28.92 2.73
CA LYS A 406 6.63 29.07 1.55
C LYS A 406 6.66 27.82 0.68
N LEU A 407 5.62 27.61 -0.13
CA LEU A 407 5.63 26.59 -1.18
C LEU A 407 6.80 26.83 -2.15
N ASP A 408 7.48 25.77 -2.53
CA ASP A 408 8.60 25.78 -3.46
C ASP A 408 8.19 25.00 -4.72
N PRO A 409 7.93 25.66 -5.87
CA PRO A 409 7.50 24.99 -7.09
C PRO A 409 8.52 23.97 -7.59
N PHE A 410 8.03 22.88 -8.19
CA PHE A 410 8.86 21.81 -8.74
C PHE A 410 8.23 21.16 -9.97
N PRO A 411 9.03 20.51 -10.84
CA PRO A 411 8.49 19.70 -11.93
C PRO A 411 7.72 18.49 -11.39
N HIS A 412 6.53 18.25 -11.89
CA HIS A 412 5.78 17.03 -11.59
C HIS A 412 6.64 15.80 -11.93
N PRO A 413 6.88 14.86 -10.99
CA PRO A 413 7.87 13.79 -11.18
C PRO A 413 7.56 12.83 -12.33
N ILE A 414 6.30 12.74 -12.78
CA ILE A 414 5.89 11.89 -13.90
C ILE A 414 5.67 12.71 -15.17
N TYR A 415 5.01 13.86 -15.09
CA TYR A 415 4.59 14.62 -16.28
C TYR A 415 5.51 15.78 -16.64
N GLY A 416 6.40 16.20 -15.75
CA GLY A 416 7.40 17.24 -16.00
C GLY A 416 6.89 18.69 -15.98
N ASN A 417 5.58 18.95 -15.98
CA ASN A 417 5.01 20.28 -15.85
C ASN A 417 5.27 20.86 -14.45
N ILE A 418 5.46 22.16 -14.33
CA ILE A 418 5.69 22.82 -13.05
C ILE A 418 4.40 22.81 -12.23
N VAL A 419 4.50 22.33 -10.98
CA VAL A 419 3.44 22.40 -9.96
C VAL A 419 3.79 23.40 -8.87
N PRO A 420 2.80 24.05 -8.24
CA PRO A 420 3.02 25.21 -7.34
C PRO A 420 3.54 24.83 -5.95
N GLY A 421 4.19 23.68 -5.78
CA GLY A 421 4.85 23.25 -4.54
C GLY A 421 4.17 22.08 -3.82
N MET A 422 3.05 21.57 -4.31
CA MET A 422 2.42 20.35 -3.80
C MET A 422 1.67 19.61 -4.90
N VAL A 423 1.65 18.28 -4.81
CA VAL A 423 0.95 17.42 -5.78
C VAL A 423 0.56 16.09 -5.13
N ARG A 424 -0.53 15.51 -5.59
CA ARG A 424 -0.89 14.12 -5.37
C ARG A 424 -0.52 13.32 -6.62
N ILE A 425 0.25 12.26 -6.44
CA ILE A 425 0.48 11.21 -7.43
C ILE A 425 -0.66 10.23 -7.25
N ASP A 426 -1.52 10.12 -8.22
CA ASP A 426 -2.66 9.21 -8.15
C ASP A 426 -2.30 7.82 -8.70
N SER A 427 -3.02 6.80 -8.26
CA SER A 427 -2.80 5.41 -8.70
C SER A 427 -2.92 5.23 -10.22
N ILE A 428 -3.60 6.14 -10.88
CA ILE A 428 -3.81 6.15 -12.32
C ILE A 428 -2.63 6.74 -13.11
N ASP A 429 -1.74 7.50 -12.47
CA ASP A 429 -0.64 8.20 -13.14
C ASP A 429 0.48 7.24 -13.59
N GLY A 430 0.66 6.14 -12.86
CA GLY A 430 1.72 5.17 -13.17
C GLY A 430 1.40 3.74 -12.77
N ASP A 431 0.11 3.37 -12.62
CA ASP A 431 -0.31 2.08 -12.05
C ASP A 431 0.43 1.78 -10.72
N CYS A 432 0.39 2.74 -9.82
CA CYS A 432 1.09 2.75 -8.53
C CYS A 432 0.12 2.95 -7.36
N ASP A 433 0.66 3.10 -6.15
CA ASP A 433 -0.10 3.58 -4.99
C ASP A 433 -0.40 5.08 -5.17
N ALA A 434 -1.33 5.64 -4.39
CA ALA A 434 -1.49 7.09 -4.34
C ALA A 434 -0.65 7.67 -3.20
N LEU A 435 -0.04 8.85 -3.45
CA LEU A 435 0.80 9.53 -2.49
C LEU A 435 0.74 11.05 -2.71
N PHE A 436 0.70 11.80 -1.63
CA PHE A 436 0.82 13.25 -1.66
C PHE A 436 2.24 13.68 -1.27
N VAL A 437 2.74 14.73 -1.94
CA VAL A 437 4.02 15.36 -1.59
C VAL A 437 3.94 16.88 -1.72
N ALA A 438 4.46 17.58 -0.72
CA ALA A 438 4.66 19.02 -0.73
C ALA A 438 6.13 19.35 -0.51
N ARG A 439 6.63 20.36 -1.22
CA ARG A 439 7.96 20.93 -1.04
C ARG A 439 7.84 22.37 -0.53
N LEU A 440 8.48 22.60 0.61
CA LEU A 440 8.47 23.86 1.32
C LEU A 440 9.90 24.39 1.42
N ARG A 441 10.07 25.71 1.24
CA ARG A 441 11.34 26.39 1.37
C ARG A 441 11.33 27.28 2.60
N LYS A 442 12.32 27.14 3.48
CA LYS A 442 12.50 28.07 4.59
C LYS A 442 13.17 29.34 4.07
N VAL A 443 12.52 30.49 4.23
CA VAL A 443 12.96 31.78 3.66
C VAL A 443 13.52 32.75 4.69
N LYS A 444 13.27 32.48 5.99
CA LYS A 444 13.79 33.31 7.11
C LYS A 444 14.49 32.43 8.16
#